data_75449e08f119d343df72774e5b682b0a
#
_entry.id   75449e08f119d343df72774e5b682b0a
#
_cell.length_a   1.000
_cell.length_b   1.000
_cell.length_c   1.000
_cell.angle_alpha   90.00
_cell.angle_beta   90.00
_cell.angle_gamma   90.00
#
_symmetry.space_group_name_H-M   'P 1'
#
loop_
_entity.id
_entity.type
_entity.pdbx_description
1 polymer ?
#
loop_
_entity_poly.entity_id
_entity_poly.type
_entity_poly.pdbx_seq_one_letter_code
_entity_poly.pdbx_strand_id
1 'polypeptide(L)'
;AKYMEVSYVFQDINNIPEGFEVPEGRVKPWGTGHAVLSCIDEIDGPFAVINADDYYGREAFQLIYDYLNSHEDDDKFRYTMVGYKLCNTVTENGYVSRGVCEMNEAGELIGIRERTRIEHHENGIAFTEDDGATWTHLDDDTTVSMNMWGLTPDFLDVLEEGFKEFFEKEVPGNPLKAEYLIPIFIGELLEQGKMNVKVLKTNDTWYGMTYHEDVAAVRESFKAVSYTHLRAHETRG
;
A
#
# COMPACT_ATOMS: atom_id res chain seq x y z
N ALA A 1 11.22 -21.46 4.13
CA ALA A 1 12.15 -20.74 5.01
C ALA A 1 12.16 -21.36 6.40
N LYS A 2 13.22 -21.12 7.22
CA LYS A 2 13.37 -21.77 8.55
C LYS A 2 12.31 -21.30 9.57
N TYR A 3 11.72 -20.12 9.36
CA TYR A 3 10.85 -19.46 10.35
C TYR A 3 9.45 -19.16 9.84
N MET A 4 9.18 -19.37 8.56
CA MET A 4 7.88 -19.14 7.93
C MET A 4 7.72 -20.02 6.70
N GLU A 5 6.48 -20.37 6.39
CA GLU A 5 6.11 -20.94 5.10
C GLU A 5 6.17 -19.87 4.01
N VAL A 6 6.63 -20.24 2.83
CA VAL A 6 6.76 -19.30 1.70
C VAL A 6 6.31 -20.01 0.43
N SER A 7 5.33 -19.44 -0.23
CA SER A 7 4.88 -19.83 -1.57
C SER A 7 5.24 -18.75 -2.59
N TYR A 8 5.44 -19.13 -3.85
CA TYR A 8 5.69 -18.22 -4.95
C TYR A 8 4.57 -18.35 -5.96
N VAL A 9 3.90 -17.24 -6.22
CA VAL A 9 2.84 -17.14 -7.23
C VAL A 9 3.27 -16.19 -8.32
N PHE A 10 3.02 -16.57 -9.57
CA PHE A 10 3.40 -15.78 -10.74
C PHE A 10 2.17 -15.07 -11.31
N GLN A 11 2.28 -13.78 -11.53
CA GLN A 11 1.27 -12.99 -12.22
C GLN A 11 1.37 -13.26 -13.73
N ASP A 12 0.50 -14.12 -14.27
CA ASP A 12 0.44 -14.42 -15.70
C ASP A 12 -0.48 -13.41 -16.40
N ILE A 13 0.04 -12.71 -17.40
CA ILE A 13 -0.71 -11.73 -18.21
C ILE A 13 -1.93 -12.34 -18.92
N ASN A 14 -1.92 -13.67 -19.14
CA ASN A 14 -2.99 -14.41 -19.77
C ASN A 14 -4.08 -14.87 -18.79
N ASN A 15 -3.84 -14.74 -17.49
CA ASN A 15 -4.87 -15.02 -16.47
C ASN A 15 -5.83 -13.83 -16.39
N ILE A 16 -6.82 -13.81 -17.26
CA ILE A 16 -7.79 -12.73 -17.46
C ILE A 16 -9.22 -13.27 -17.37
N PRO A 17 -10.23 -12.42 -17.12
CA PRO A 17 -11.62 -12.86 -17.04
C PRO A 17 -12.09 -13.54 -18.33
N GLU A 18 -12.99 -14.53 -18.17
CA GLU A 18 -13.56 -15.27 -19.29
C GLU A 18 -14.29 -14.34 -20.28
N GLY A 19 -14.07 -14.56 -21.56
CA GLY A 19 -14.66 -13.77 -22.64
C GLY A 19 -13.83 -12.56 -23.10
N PHE A 20 -12.68 -12.33 -22.49
CA PHE A 20 -11.75 -11.30 -22.92
C PHE A 20 -10.48 -11.90 -23.55
N GLU A 21 -9.75 -11.06 -24.28
CA GLU A 21 -8.47 -11.40 -24.89
C GLU A 21 -7.39 -10.40 -24.45
N VAL A 22 -6.14 -10.88 -24.34
CA VAL A 22 -5.01 -9.98 -24.09
C VAL A 22 -4.80 -9.12 -25.34
N PRO A 23 -4.82 -7.77 -25.22
CA PRO A 23 -4.60 -6.89 -26.35
C PRO A 23 -3.28 -7.16 -27.06
N GLU A 24 -3.31 -7.14 -28.38
CA GLU A 24 -2.11 -7.34 -29.21
C GLU A 24 -1.02 -6.33 -28.84
N GLY A 25 0.20 -6.82 -28.61
CA GLY A 25 1.37 -6.00 -28.22
C GLY A 25 1.44 -5.63 -26.75
N ARG A 26 0.49 -6.06 -25.91
CA ARG A 26 0.60 -5.83 -24.47
C ARG A 26 1.67 -6.74 -23.84
N VAL A 27 2.61 -6.13 -23.14
CA VAL A 27 3.66 -6.81 -22.35
C VAL A 27 3.61 -6.42 -20.87
N LYS A 28 2.85 -5.37 -20.53
CA LYS A 28 2.74 -4.85 -19.16
C LYS A 28 1.80 -5.72 -18.35
N PRO A 29 2.17 -6.13 -17.11
CA PRO A 29 1.26 -6.79 -16.18
C PRO A 29 0.03 -5.92 -15.87
N TRP A 30 -1.02 -6.55 -15.33
CA TRP A 30 -2.30 -5.87 -15.09
C TRP A 30 -2.36 -5.03 -13.83
N GLY A 31 -1.29 -4.92 -13.06
CA GLY A 31 -1.22 -4.10 -11.85
C GLY A 31 -1.33 -4.90 -10.54
N THR A 32 -1.34 -4.18 -9.42
CA THR A 32 -1.25 -4.78 -8.08
C THR A 32 -2.51 -5.56 -7.67
N GLY A 33 -3.69 -5.16 -8.15
CA GLY A 33 -4.93 -5.91 -7.93
C GLY A 33 -4.86 -7.31 -8.55
N HIS A 34 -4.40 -7.42 -9.78
CA HIS A 34 -4.23 -8.71 -10.42
C HIS A 34 -3.11 -9.56 -9.78
N ALA A 35 -2.06 -8.93 -9.24
CA ALA A 35 -1.03 -9.65 -8.50
C ALA A 35 -1.61 -10.32 -7.24
N VAL A 36 -2.51 -9.63 -6.52
CA VAL A 36 -3.21 -10.21 -5.35
C VAL A 36 -4.20 -11.29 -5.79
N LEU A 37 -4.96 -11.08 -6.86
CA LEU A 37 -5.85 -12.12 -7.42
C LEU A 37 -5.11 -13.39 -7.81
N SER A 38 -3.88 -13.27 -8.30
CA SER A 38 -3.06 -14.44 -8.63
C SER A 38 -2.78 -15.34 -7.42
N CYS A 39 -2.94 -14.83 -6.20
CA CYS A 39 -2.75 -15.57 -4.95
C CYS A 39 -4.04 -16.17 -4.37
N ILE A 40 -5.17 -16.13 -5.08
CA ILE A 40 -6.49 -16.52 -4.56
C ILE A 40 -6.51 -17.96 -3.98
N ASP A 41 -5.82 -18.89 -4.63
CA ASP A 41 -5.74 -20.29 -4.19
C ASP A 41 -4.80 -20.52 -2.98
N GLU A 42 -3.99 -19.53 -2.61
CA GLU A 42 -3.02 -19.58 -1.51
C GLU A 42 -3.52 -18.85 -0.25
N ILE A 43 -4.61 -18.09 -0.35
CA ILE A 43 -5.14 -17.26 0.75
C ILE A 43 -6.39 -17.91 1.32
N ASP A 44 -6.31 -18.40 2.55
CA ASP A 44 -7.39 -19.07 3.27
C ASP A 44 -7.84 -18.36 4.57
N GLY A 45 -7.31 -17.19 4.85
CA GLY A 45 -7.60 -16.39 6.05
C GLY A 45 -7.27 -14.92 5.89
N PRO A 46 -7.43 -14.10 6.95
CA PRO A 46 -7.06 -12.70 6.91
C PRO A 46 -5.59 -12.50 6.52
N PHE A 47 -5.32 -11.53 5.66
CA PHE A 47 -3.99 -11.33 5.08
C PHE A 47 -3.61 -9.85 4.99
N ALA A 48 -2.32 -9.59 4.87
CA ALA A 48 -1.79 -8.27 4.59
C ALA A 48 -1.15 -8.22 3.20
N VAL A 49 -1.36 -7.11 2.51
CA VAL A 49 -0.70 -6.79 1.24
C VAL A 49 0.37 -5.73 1.50
N ILE A 50 1.59 -6.00 1.03
CA ILE A 50 2.74 -5.08 1.11
C ILE A 50 3.54 -5.12 -0.18
N ASN A 51 4.32 -4.09 -0.45
CA ASN A 51 5.35 -4.12 -1.48
C ASN A 51 6.58 -4.90 -0.97
N ALA A 52 7.14 -5.75 -1.78
CA ALA A 52 8.23 -6.65 -1.37
C ALA A 52 9.60 -5.95 -1.23
N ASP A 53 9.74 -4.77 -1.81
CA ASP A 53 10.96 -3.94 -1.82
C ASP A 53 10.93 -2.79 -0.80
N ASP A 54 9.88 -2.71 0.02
CA ASP A 54 9.71 -1.70 1.06
C ASP A 54 9.95 -2.25 2.47
N TYR A 55 10.42 -1.39 3.36
CA TYR A 55 10.50 -1.67 4.79
C TYR A 55 9.45 -0.86 5.54
N TYR A 56 8.54 -1.54 6.20
CA TYR A 56 7.35 -0.96 6.84
C TYR A 56 7.52 -0.66 8.34
N GLY A 57 8.62 -1.11 8.95
CA GLY A 57 8.78 -1.03 10.41
C GLY A 57 8.14 -2.21 11.13
N ARG A 58 8.25 -2.24 12.43
CA ARG A 58 7.77 -3.35 13.27
C ARG A 58 6.38 -3.10 13.84
N GLU A 59 6.11 -1.86 14.26
CA GLU A 59 4.82 -1.48 14.84
C GLU A 59 3.70 -1.67 13.80
N ALA A 60 3.95 -1.32 12.55
CA ALA A 60 3.00 -1.47 11.45
C ALA A 60 2.49 -2.91 11.29
N PHE A 61 3.39 -3.91 11.32
CA PHE A 61 3.00 -5.33 11.27
C PHE A 61 2.20 -5.75 12.50
N GLN A 62 2.57 -5.26 13.69
CA GLN A 62 1.85 -5.57 14.93
C GLN A 62 0.42 -5.00 14.89
N LEU A 63 0.28 -3.75 14.42
CA LEU A 63 -1.03 -3.10 14.31
C LEU A 63 -1.97 -3.86 13.38
N ILE A 64 -1.50 -4.26 12.18
CA ILE A 64 -2.32 -5.05 11.25
C ILE A 64 -2.67 -6.41 11.83
N TYR A 65 -1.69 -7.11 12.42
CA TYR A 65 -1.91 -8.41 13.03
C TYR A 65 -2.96 -8.36 14.14
N ASP A 66 -2.83 -7.40 15.05
CA ASP A 66 -3.77 -7.24 16.17
C ASP A 66 -5.18 -6.90 15.67
N TYR A 67 -5.27 -6.02 14.67
CA TYR A 67 -6.55 -5.65 14.07
C TYR A 67 -7.24 -6.84 13.42
N LEU A 68 -6.56 -7.55 12.53
CA LEU A 68 -7.13 -8.70 11.81
C LEU A 68 -7.52 -9.86 12.72
N ASN A 69 -6.85 -10.03 13.87
CA ASN A 69 -7.17 -11.07 14.85
C ASN A 69 -8.23 -10.66 15.89
N SER A 70 -8.55 -9.37 16.04
CA SER A 70 -9.45 -8.87 17.06
C SER A 70 -10.86 -8.56 16.57
N HIS A 71 -11.09 -8.60 15.25
CA HIS A 71 -12.39 -8.27 14.66
C HIS A 71 -13.07 -9.53 14.19
N GLU A 72 -14.29 -9.74 14.71
CA GLU A 72 -15.22 -10.73 14.18
C GLU A 72 -15.88 -10.14 12.92
N ASP A 73 -16.11 -10.99 11.92
CA ASP A 73 -16.87 -10.63 10.74
C ASP A 73 -18.30 -10.23 11.14
N ASP A 74 -18.67 -9.00 10.84
CA ASP A 74 -20.05 -8.57 10.80
C ASP A 74 -20.46 -8.32 9.34
N ASP A 75 -21.72 -7.94 9.09
CA ASP A 75 -22.28 -7.73 7.76
C ASP A 75 -21.58 -6.62 6.92
N LYS A 76 -20.40 -6.13 7.34
CA LYS A 76 -19.60 -5.12 6.66
C LYS A 76 -18.18 -5.59 6.48
N PHE A 77 -17.66 -5.41 5.28
CA PHE A 77 -16.23 -5.58 4.98
C PHE A 77 -15.41 -4.62 5.83
N ARG A 78 -14.69 -5.14 6.82
CA ARG A 78 -13.84 -4.36 7.74
C ARG A 78 -12.39 -4.54 7.35
N TYR A 79 -11.95 -3.70 6.44
CA TYR A 79 -10.57 -3.66 6.03
C TYR A 79 -9.78 -2.63 6.82
N THR A 80 -8.48 -2.71 6.74
CA THR A 80 -7.60 -1.76 7.41
C THR A 80 -6.43 -1.37 6.52
N MET A 81 -5.84 -0.24 6.83
CA MET A 81 -4.62 0.27 6.20
C MET A 81 -3.72 0.85 7.27
N VAL A 82 -2.41 0.65 7.16
CA VAL A 82 -1.47 1.37 8.01
C VAL A 82 -1.19 2.75 7.40
N GLY A 83 -1.48 3.79 8.20
CA GLY A 83 -1.20 5.17 7.89
C GLY A 83 0.10 5.62 8.55
N TYR A 84 1.01 6.19 7.75
CA TYR A 84 2.29 6.72 8.20
C TYR A 84 2.24 8.23 8.32
N LYS A 85 3.05 8.79 9.22
CA LYS A 85 3.31 10.23 9.22
C LYS A 85 4.11 10.61 7.99
N LEU A 86 3.73 11.67 7.32
CA LEU A 86 4.41 12.13 6.10
C LEU A 86 5.92 12.33 6.33
N CYS A 87 6.31 12.98 7.45
CA CYS A 87 7.71 13.20 7.80
C CYS A 87 8.54 11.91 7.92
N ASN A 88 7.91 10.77 8.16
CA ASN A 88 8.56 9.46 8.25
C ASN A 88 8.66 8.72 6.90
N THR A 89 8.28 9.37 5.79
CA THR A 89 8.22 8.75 4.46
C THR A 89 8.86 9.58 3.34
N VAL A 90 9.34 10.78 3.64
CA VAL A 90 10.03 11.66 2.69
C VAL A 90 11.54 11.39 2.70
N THR A 91 12.22 11.81 1.65
CA THR A 91 13.68 11.73 1.52
C THR A 91 14.30 13.11 1.39
N GLU A 92 15.55 13.26 1.83
CA GLU A 92 16.36 14.46 1.60
C GLU A 92 16.91 14.56 0.16
N ASN A 93 16.80 13.47 -0.62
CA ASN A 93 17.48 13.34 -1.92
C ASN A 93 16.59 13.66 -3.12
N GLY A 94 15.37 14.17 -2.90
CA GLY A 94 14.47 14.53 -3.99
C GLY A 94 13.01 14.54 -3.59
N TYR A 95 12.14 14.38 -4.57
CA TYR A 95 10.70 14.32 -4.32
C TYR A 95 10.18 12.88 -4.28
N VAL A 96 9.04 12.70 -3.63
CA VAL A 96 8.32 11.44 -3.53
C VAL A 96 6.85 11.59 -3.95
N SER A 97 6.22 10.50 -4.34
CA SER A 97 4.77 10.40 -4.49
C SER A 97 4.14 9.72 -3.29
N ARG A 98 3.03 10.26 -2.76
CA ARG A 98 2.30 9.68 -1.62
C ARG A 98 0.79 9.84 -1.77
N GLY A 99 0.07 8.80 -1.39
CA GLY A 99 -1.37 8.88 -1.21
C GLY A 99 -1.72 9.56 0.11
N VAL A 100 -2.05 10.84 0.07
CA VAL A 100 -2.50 11.61 1.24
C VAL A 100 -3.90 11.15 1.62
N CYS A 101 -4.05 10.69 2.87
CA CYS A 101 -5.29 10.10 3.38
C CYS A 101 -6.21 11.17 3.98
N GLU A 102 -7.48 11.11 3.60
CA GLU A 102 -8.57 11.82 4.26
C GLU A 102 -9.32 10.85 5.17
N MET A 103 -9.56 11.25 6.42
CA MET A 103 -10.19 10.39 7.43
C MET A 103 -11.35 11.11 8.10
N ASN A 104 -12.38 10.34 8.49
CA ASN A 104 -13.45 10.83 9.35
C ASN A 104 -13.02 10.86 10.84
N GLU A 105 -13.89 11.38 11.72
CA GLU A 105 -13.64 11.46 13.18
C GLU A 105 -13.46 10.09 13.82
N ALA A 106 -14.01 9.01 13.24
CA ALA A 106 -13.84 7.65 13.72
C ALA A 106 -12.48 7.04 13.31
N GLY A 107 -11.66 7.77 12.53
CA GLY A 107 -10.38 7.29 11.99
C GLY A 107 -10.56 6.27 10.87
N GLU A 108 -11.65 6.35 10.13
CA GLU A 108 -11.89 5.57 8.93
C GLU A 108 -11.51 6.39 7.70
N LEU A 109 -10.95 5.71 6.71
CA LEU A 109 -10.56 6.31 5.44
C LEU A 109 -11.80 6.72 4.65
N ILE A 110 -11.84 7.96 4.20
CA ILE A 110 -12.90 8.49 3.32
C ILE A 110 -12.39 8.85 1.93
N GLY A 111 -11.07 8.92 1.75
CA GLY A 111 -10.44 9.17 0.48
C GLY A 111 -8.92 9.09 0.55
N ILE A 112 -8.30 8.85 -0.59
CA ILE A 112 -6.85 8.94 -0.79
C ILE A 112 -6.60 9.83 -2.00
N ARG A 113 -5.79 10.87 -1.80
CA ARG A 113 -5.38 11.73 -2.90
C ARG A 113 -3.90 11.58 -3.19
N GLU A 114 -3.58 11.03 -4.35
CA GLU A 114 -2.19 10.91 -4.78
C GLU A 114 -1.58 12.28 -5.04
N ARG A 115 -0.43 12.56 -4.39
CA ARG A 115 0.40 13.74 -4.61
C ARG A 115 1.72 13.27 -5.21
N THR A 116 1.91 13.55 -6.48
CA THR A 116 3.02 13.00 -7.29
C THR A 116 4.36 13.68 -7.05
N ARG A 117 4.35 14.87 -6.43
CA ARG A 117 5.58 15.59 -6.11
C ARG A 117 5.49 16.26 -4.75
N ILE A 118 6.03 15.57 -3.75
CA ILE A 118 6.18 16.05 -2.37
C ILE A 118 7.67 16.10 -2.07
N GLU A 119 8.16 17.20 -1.50
CA GLU A 119 9.57 17.36 -1.13
C GLU A 119 9.74 18.28 0.09
N HIS A 120 10.93 18.29 0.67
CA HIS A 120 11.31 19.30 1.63
C HIS A 120 11.42 20.65 0.92
N HIS A 121 10.71 21.65 1.42
CA HIS A 121 10.63 23.01 0.91
C HIS A 121 10.96 24.01 2.02
N GLU A 122 11.12 25.29 1.71
CA GLU A 122 11.64 26.35 2.59
C GLU A 122 11.13 26.33 4.05
N ASN A 123 9.88 25.91 4.30
CA ASN A 123 9.24 25.93 5.62
C ASN A 123 8.66 24.57 6.03
N GLY A 124 9.21 23.44 5.57
CA GLY A 124 8.75 22.12 5.91
C GLY A 124 8.46 21.26 4.68
N ILE A 125 7.47 20.39 4.75
CA ILE A 125 7.11 19.49 3.64
C ILE A 125 6.00 20.15 2.82
N ALA A 126 6.13 20.17 1.49
CA ALA A 126 5.14 20.75 0.59
C ALA A 126 5.00 19.92 -0.69
N PHE A 127 3.87 20.07 -1.37
CA PHE A 127 3.65 19.46 -2.68
C PHE A 127 3.32 20.52 -3.74
N THR A 128 3.54 20.15 -4.99
CA THR A 128 3.15 20.93 -6.17
C THR A 128 2.38 20.05 -7.15
N GLU A 129 1.43 20.66 -7.87
CA GLU A 129 0.66 20.04 -8.96
C GLU A 129 0.91 20.74 -10.31
N ASP A 130 1.80 21.73 -10.34
CA ASP A 130 2.08 22.61 -11.49
C ASP A 130 3.60 22.78 -11.73
N ASP A 131 4.35 21.69 -11.59
CA ASP A 131 5.80 21.61 -11.80
C ASP A 131 6.62 22.61 -10.97
N GLY A 132 6.11 23.00 -9.78
CA GLY A 132 6.80 23.87 -8.85
C GLY A 132 6.45 25.35 -8.98
N ALA A 133 5.44 25.71 -9.78
CA ALA A 133 4.98 27.09 -9.88
C ALA A 133 4.26 27.55 -8.61
N THR A 134 3.51 26.62 -7.98
CA THR A 134 2.89 26.83 -6.66
C THR A 134 3.17 25.69 -5.72
N TRP A 135 3.30 25.99 -4.42
CA TRP A 135 3.56 25.01 -3.37
C TRP A 135 2.50 25.09 -2.29
N THR A 136 1.98 23.92 -1.91
CA THR A 136 1.03 23.79 -0.81
C THR A 136 1.68 23.03 0.33
N HIS A 137 1.72 23.62 1.51
CA HIS A 137 2.29 23.02 2.71
C HIS A 137 1.47 21.83 3.17
N LEU A 138 2.15 20.78 3.66
CA LEU A 138 1.59 19.65 4.34
C LEU A 138 2.20 19.53 5.73
N ASP A 139 1.37 19.27 6.74
CA ASP A 139 1.84 19.05 8.09
C ASP A 139 2.68 17.77 8.17
N ASP A 140 3.70 17.77 9.01
CA ASP A 140 4.59 16.61 9.24
C ASP A 140 3.81 15.36 9.66
N ASP A 141 2.72 15.54 10.43
CA ASP A 141 1.84 14.48 10.92
C ASP A 141 0.74 14.10 9.92
N THR A 142 0.73 14.69 8.71
CA THR A 142 -0.21 14.29 7.65
C THR A 142 -0.13 12.78 7.44
N THR A 143 -1.29 12.12 7.46
CA THR A 143 -1.34 10.66 7.28
C THR A 143 -1.25 10.31 5.80
N VAL A 144 -0.32 9.41 5.45
CA VAL A 144 -0.14 8.92 4.08
C VAL A 144 -0.19 7.40 4.00
N SER A 145 -0.66 6.90 2.88
CA SER A 145 -0.65 5.48 2.52
C SER A 145 0.70 5.09 1.94
N MET A 146 1.21 3.94 2.41
CA MET A 146 2.40 3.28 1.86
C MET A 146 2.05 1.90 1.29
N ASN A 147 0.80 1.70 0.86
CA ASN A 147 0.29 0.44 0.29
C ASN A 147 0.39 -0.77 1.24
N MET A 148 0.22 -0.53 2.54
CA MET A 148 0.12 -1.61 3.52
C MET A 148 -1.34 -1.80 3.93
N TRP A 149 -1.97 -2.85 3.40
CA TRP A 149 -3.39 -3.14 3.56
C TRP A 149 -3.61 -4.40 4.35
N GLY A 150 -4.59 -4.41 5.25
CA GLY A 150 -5.09 -5.60 5.95
C GLY A 150 -6.49 -5.93 5.44
N LEU A 151 -6.67 -7.14 4.95
CA LEU A 151 -7.83 -7.58 4.19
C LEU A 151 -8.28 -8.97 4.66
N THR A 152 -9.49 -9.35 4.31
CA THR A 152 -10.06 -10.68 4.55
C THR A 152 -10.35 -11.38 3.20
N PRO A 153 -10.50 -12.71 3.16
CA PRO A 153 -10.66 -13.46 1.91
C PRO A 153 -11.81 -12.98 1.03
N ASP A 154 -12.90 -12.47 1.60
CA ASP A 154 -14.04 -11.87 0.90
C ASP A 154 -13.65 -10.70 -0.02
N PHE A 155 -12.54 -10.02 0.26
CA PHE A 155 -12.00 -9.00 -0.66
C PHE A 155 -11.59 -9.59 -2.01
N LEU A 156 -11.16 -10.85 -2.05
CA LEU A 156 -10.74 -11.50 -3.28
C LEU A 156 -11.91 -11.67 -4.26
N ASP A 157 -13.10 -12.00 -3.75
CA ASP A 157 -14.32 -12.12 -4.58
C ASP A 157 -14.69 -10.76 -5.19
N VAL A 158 -14.65 -9.70 -4.36
CA VAL A 158 -14.92 -8.32 -4.81
C VAL A 158 -13.86 -7.84 -5.80
N LEU A 159 -12.60 -8.22 -5.56
CA LEU A 159 -11.47 -7.88 -6.43
C LEU A 159 -11.59 -8.58 -7.80
N GLU A 160 -12.05 -9.84 -7.83
CA GLU A 160 -12.27 -10.60 -9.06
C GLU A 160 -13.40 -9.97 -9.90
N GLU A 161 -14.52 -9.62 -9.27
CA GLU A 161 -15.62 -8.91 -9.95
C GLU A 161 -15.15 -7.55 -10.50
N GLY A 162 -14.42 -6.79 -9.69
CA GLY A 162 -13.84 -5.50 -10.12
C GLY A 162 -12.84 -5.64 -11.26
N PHE A 163 -12.09 -6.74 -11.31
CA PHE A 163 -11.15 -7.00 -12.41
C PHE A 163 -11.88 -7.22 -13.75
N LYS A 164 -13.04 -7.86 -13.72
CA LYS A 164 -13.89 -7.98 -14.90
C LYS A 164 -14.41 -6.63 -15.36
N GLU A 165 -14.91 -5.81 -14.43
CA GLU A 165 -15.36 -4.44 -14.75
C GLU A 165 -14.23 -3.57 -15.31
N PHE A 166 -13.01 -3.71 -14.80
CA PHE A 166 -11.81 -3.04 -15.31
C PHE A 166 -11.55 -3.41 -16.78
N PHE A 167 -11.71 -4.69 -17.14
CA PHE A 167 -11.59 -5.13 -18.52
C PHE A 167 -12.67 -4.55 -19.44
N GLU A 168 -13.87 -4.38 -18.93
CA GLU A 168 -15.00 -3.79 -19.69
C GLU A 168 -14.83 -2.27 -19.91
N LYS A 169 -14.33 -1.54 -18.89
CA LYS A 169 -14.38 -0.08 -18.85
C LYS A 169 -13.05 0.59 -19.19
N GLU A 170 -11.95 0.08 -18.63
CA GLU A 170 -10.66 0.76 -18.65
C GLU A 170 -9.72 0.25 -19.77
N VAL A 171 -9.70 -1.08 -19.97
CA VAL A 171 -8.80 -1.69 -20.98
C VAL A 171 -9.09 -1.18 -22.40
N PRO A 172 -10.33 -0.98 -22.85
CA PRO A 172 -10.59 -0.45 -24.19
C PRO A 172 -10.01 0.94 -24.44
N GLY A 173 -9.97 1.79 -23.42
CA GLY A 173 -9.39 3.14 -23.49
C GLY A 173 -7.87 3.19 -23.45
N ASN A 174 -7.22 2.18 -22.84
CA ASN A 174 -5.76 2.13 -22.68
C ASN A 174 -5.22 0.69 -22.71
N PRO A 175 -5.38 -0.04 -23.83
CA PRO A 175 -5.17 -1.49 -23.88
C PRO A 175 -3.76 -1.94 -23.54
N LEU A 176 -2.74 -1.13 -23.81
CA LEU A 176 -1.35 -1.51 -23.59
C LEU A 176 -0.81 -1.13 -22.21
N LYS A 177 -1.46 -0.21 -21.50
CA LYS A 177 -0.91 0.39 -20.27
C LYS A 177 -1.87 0.43 -19.09
N ALA A 178 -3.18 0.15 -19.27
CA ALA A 178 -4.15 0.13 -18.16
C ALA A 178 -3.65 -0.79 -17.03
N GLU A 179 -3.81 -0.36 -15.79
CA GLU A 179 -3.42 -1.11 -14.59
C GLU A 179 -4.56 -1.13 -13.59
N TYR A 180 -4.88 -2.32 -13.11
CA TYR A 180 -5.82 -2.55 -12.03
C TYR A 180 -5.09 -2.42 -10.69
N LEU A 181 -5.17 -1.25 -10.07
CA LEU A 181 -4.40 -0.88 -8.88
C LEU A 181 -5.28 -0.93 -7.62
N ILE A 182 -4.81 -1.63 -6.57
CA ILE A 182 -5.53 -1.76 -5.29
C ILE A 182 -5.95 -0.41 -4.71
N PRO A 183 -5.10 0.62 -4.61
CA PRO A 183 -5.52 1.89 -4.02
C PRO A 183 -6.66 2.59 -4.79
N ILE A 184 -6.67 2.48 -6.12
CA ILE A 184 -7.72 3.05 -6.97
C ILE A 184 -9.01 2.27 -6.74
N PHE A 185 -8.97 0.96 -6.81
CA PHE A 185 -10.13 0.10 -6.62
C PHE A 185 -10.75 0.27 -5.23
N ILE A 186 -9.94 0.32 -4.17
CA ILE A 186 -10.42 0.61 -2.81
C ILE A 186 -11.08 2.00 -2.76
N GLY A 187 -10.49 3.01 -3.41
CA GLY A 187 -11.09 4.34 -3.51
C GLY A 187 -12.49 4.32 -4.13
N GLU A 188 -12.68 3.59 -5.21
CA GLU A 188 -13.99 3.41 -5.86
C GLU A 188 -15.02 2.72 -4.95
N LEU A 189 -14.61 1.69 -4.21
CA LEU A 189 -15.49 1.00 -3.26
C LEU A 189 -15.86 1.89 -2.06
N LEU A 190 -14.95 2.74 -1.58
CA LEU A 190 -15.22 3.73 -0.54
C LEU A 190 -16.24 4.77 -1.02
N GLU A 191 -16.06 5.32 -2.22
CA GLU A 191 -16.99 6.28 -2.83
C GLU A 191 -18.41 5.68 -3.03
N GLN A 192 -18.48 4.39 -3.34
CA GLN A 192 -19.74 3.64 -3.48
C GLN A 192 -20.36 3.25 -2.13
N GLY A 193 -19.68 3.50 -1.00
CA GLY A 193 -20.12 3.10 0.34
C GLY A 193 -20.19 1.59 0.57
N LYS A 194 -19.45 0.81 -0.22
CA LYS A 194 -19.45 -0.66 -0.16
C LYS A 194 -18.51 -1.22 0.90
N MET A 195 -17.57 -0.42 1.39
CA MET A 195 -16.59 -0.86 2.37
C MET A 195 -16.26 0.22 3.41
N ASN A 196 -15.69 -0.20 4.53
CA ASN A 196 -15.04 0.68 5.49
C ASN A 196 -13.57 0.26 5.63
N VAL A 197 -12.68 1.22 5.72
CA VAL A 197 -11.25 0.99 5.94
C VAL A 197 -10.82 1.74 7.19
N LYS A 198 -10.40 1.02 8.22
CA LYS A 198 -9.81 1.60 9.43
C LYS A 198 -8.37 1.98 9.18
N VAL A 199 -8.00 3.24 9.47
CA VAL A 199 -6.62 3.69 9.38
C VAL A 199 -5.90 3.46 10.72
N LEU A 200 -4.90 2.59 10.72
CA LEU A 200 -4.04 2.28 11.86
C LEU A 200 -2.78 3.16 11.77
N LYS A 201 -2.69 4.16 12.65
CA LYS A 201 -1.56 5.11 12.62
C LYS A 201 -0.33 4.50 13.29
N THR A 202 0.80 4.51 12.58
CA THR A 202 2.11 4.11 13.11
C THR A 202 3.06 5.29 13.25
N ASN A 203 4.02 5.17 14.17
CA ASN A 203 5.18 6.07 14.27
C ASN A 203 6.43 5.48 13.61
N ASP A 204 6.34 4.30 13.02
CA ASP A 204 7.45 3.70 12.29
C ASP A 204 7.92 4.60 11.13
N THR A 205 9.20 4.52 10.84
CA THR A 205 9.77 5.10 9.62
C THR A 205 9.68 4.07 8.51
N TRP A 206 9.09 4.48 7.39
CA TRP A 206 9.08 3.69 6.17
C TRP A 206 10.35 3.95 5.37
N TYR A 207 10.92 2.91 4.78
CA TYR A 207 12.05 3.02 3.87
C TYR A 207 11.74 2.29 2.56
N GLY A 208 11.79 3.03 1.45
CA GLY A 208 11.81 2.51 0.08
C GLY A 208 13.10 2.91 -0.60
N MET A 209 13.47 2.19 -1.64
CA MET A 209 14.69 2.42 -2.40
C MET A 209 14.39 3.32 -3.62
N THR A 210 13.89 4.53 -3.38
CA THR A 210 13.54 5.48 -4.45
C THR A 210 14.79 6.07 -5.11
N TYR A 211 15.79 6.41 -4.31
CA TYR A 211 17.05 7.01 -4.79
C TYR A 211 18.23 6.17 -4.34
N HIS A 212 19.27 6.09 -5.18
CA HIS A 212 20.48 5.33 -4.85
C HIS A 212 21.20 5.92 -3.61
N GLU A 213 21.09 7.21 -3.42
CA GLU A 213 21.65 7.97 -2.30
C GLU A 213 21.05 7.55 -0.96
N ASP A 214 19.78 7.11 -0.94
CA ASP A 214 19.08 6.67 0.27
C ASP A 214 19.68 5.38 0.86
N VAL A 215 20.36 4.55 0.05
CA VAL A 215 20.92 3.25 0.45
C VAL A 215 21.86 3.38 1.66
N ALA A 216 22.67 4.43 1.71
CA ALA A 216 23.62 4.63 2.81
C ALA A 216 22.88 4.94 4.12
N ALA A 217 21.91 5.84 4.10
CA ALA A 217 21.09 6.21 5.26
C ALA A 217 20.25 5.03 5.75
N VAL A 218 19.63 4.28 4.84
CA VAL A 218 18.87 3.07 5.15
C VAL A 218 19.76 2.01 5.83
N ARG A 219 20.96 1.76 5.32
CA ARG A 219 21.91 0.81 5.93
C ARG A 219 22.30 1.20 7.35
N GLU A 220 22.55 2.48 7.62
CA GLU A 220 22.87 2.94 8.96
C GLU A 220 21.68 2.81 9.91
N SER A 221 20.49 3.13 9.47
CA SER A 221 19.25 2.94 10.24
C SER A 221 19.04 1.48 10.61
N PHE A 222 19.26 0.54 9.67
CA PHE A 222 19.15 -0.90 9.94
C PHE A 222 20.22 -1.43 10.90
N LYS A 223 21.44 -0.88 10.87
CA LYS A 223 22.46 -1.25 11.87
C LYS A 223 22.03 -0.85 13.28
N ALA A 224 21.45 0.32 13.46
CA ALA A 224 20.92 0.78 14.75
C ALA A 224 19.79 -0.14 15.26
N VAL A 225 18.87 -0.56 14.39
CA VAL A 225 17.78 -1.50 14.73
C VAL A 225 18.34 -2.87 15.12
N SER A 226 19.30 -3.42 14.36
CA SER A 226 19.93 -4.72 14.65
C SER A 226 20.68 -4.71 15.98
N TYR A 227 21.33 -3.61 16.32
CA TYR A 227 22.07 -3.47 17.58
C TYR A 227 21.16 -3.44 18.80
N THR A 228 19.99 -2.79 18.71
CA THR A 228 18.99 -2.79 19.79
C THR A 228 18.37 -4.18 20.00
N HIS A 229 18.20 -4.98 18.96
CA HIS A 229 17.70 -6.35 19.09
C HIS A 229 18.68 -7.31 19.77
N LEU A 230 19.97 -7.21 19.49
CA LEU A 230 21.00 -8.04 20.14
C LEU A 230 21.05 -7.76 21.65
N ARG A 231 21.00 -6.49 22.07
CA ARG A 231 20.97 -6.13 23.50
C ARG A 231 19.71 -6.57 24.24
N ALA A 232 18.54 -6.56 23.58
CA ALA A 232 17.30 -7.01 24.22
C ALA A 232 17.28 -8.52 24.51
N HIS A 233 18.04 -9.31 23.77
CA HIS A 233 18.22 -10.75 24.03
C HIS A 233 19.27 -11.05 25.10
N GLU A 234 20.29 -10.20 25.26
CA GLU A 234 21.33 -10.37 26.29
C GLU A 234 20.89 -10.01 27.72
N THR A 235 19.83 -9.21 27.87
CA THR A 235 19.27 -8.79 29.18
C THR A 235 18.21 -9.73 29.74
N ARG A 236 17.87 -10.83 29.06
CA ARG A 236 16.90 -11.85 29.51
C ARG A 236 17.57 -13.21 29.83
N GLY A 237 18.85 -13.22 30.10
CA GLY A 237 19.61 -14.36 30.61
C GLY A 237 19.80 -14.28 32.12
#